data_742df5f876682291a9137d1ad6d239e1
#
_entry.id   742df5f876682291a9137d1ad6d239e1
#
_cell.length_a   1.000
_cell.length_b   1.000
_cell.length_c   1.000
_cell.angle_alpha   90.00
_cell.angle_beta   90.00
_cell.angle_gamma   90.00
#
_symmetry.space_group_name_H-M   'P 1'
#
loop_
_entity.id
_entity.type
_entity.pdbx_description
1 polymer ?
#
loop_
_entity_poly.entity_id
_entity_poly.type
_entity_poly.pdbx_seq_one_letter_code
_entity_poly.pdbx_strand_id
1 'polypeptide(L)'
;MTIRVFMVDDHALVRAGMRMILSGETDIEVVGEAESGEAALPLIRKLRPDVVLCDLHLPGVSGLEVTERVVRGKHARVIVVSVLEDGPMPRKLIEAGASGYVGKGGDSTELLRAVRDVARGKRYLAAGIAQKLALSGLDGSQSPFDELSPRELEIAMLLVQGLRQEDIARKLSLSPKTVNTHKSRLFAKLGIEDNIALARLASQYGLLDPALVL
;
A
#
# COMPACT_ATOMS: atom_id res chain seq x y z
N MET A 1 -25.35 6.27 12.63
CA MET A 1 -24.82 4.91 12.36
C MET A 1 -23.33 5.00 12.57
N THR A 2 -22.76 4.23 13.46
CA THR A 2 -21.33 4.27 13.80
C THR A 2 -20.54 3.50 12.73
N ILE A 3 -19.49 4.10 12.20
CA ILE A 3 -18.61 3.50 11.20
C ILE A 3 -17.60 2.61 11.93
N ARG A 4 -17.60 1.32 11.62
CA ARG A 4 -16.70 0.32 12.22
C ARG A 4 -15.41 0.21 11.41
N VAL A 5 -14.28 0.58 12.02
CA VAL A 5 -12.95 0.62 11.38
C VAL A 5 -12.04 -0.45 11.97
N PHE A 6 -11.33 -1.17 11.11
CA PHE A 6 -10.24 -2.09 11.46
C PHE A 6 -8.92 -1.56 10.91
N MET A 7 -7.83 -1.65 11.69
CA MET A 7 -6.52 -1.12 11.28
C MET A 7 -5.49 -2.25 11.11
N VAL A 8 -4.69 -2.16 10.04
CA VAL A 8 -3.59 -3.09 9.76
C VAL A 8 -2.33 -2.28 9.44
N ASP A 9 -1.33 -2.33 10.31
CA ASP A 9 -0.05 -1.64 10.15
C ASP A 9 0.97 -2.33 11.07
N ASP A 10 2.19 -2.55 10.64
CA ASP A 10 3.22 -3.20 11.47
C ASP A 10 3.90 -2.22 12.44
N HIS A 11 3.74 -0.91 12.23
CA HIS A 11 4.29 0.12 13.09
C HIS A 11 3.34 0.48 14.26
N ALA A 12 3.68 0.08 15.47
CA ALA A 12 2.87 0.33 16.67
C ALA A 12 2.55 1.81 16.91
N LEU A 13 3.51 2.72 16.60
CA LEU A 13 3.31 4.16 16.77
C LEU A 13 2.27 4.72 15.77
N VAL A 14 2.29 4.24 14.54
CA VAL A 14 1.31 4.63 13.51
C VAL A 14 -0.09 4.14 13.89
N ARG A 15 -0.22 2.88 14.34
CA ARG A 15 -1.51 2.36 14.84
C ARG A 15 -2.04 3.17 16.01
N ALA A 16 -1.16 3.52 16.98
CA ALA A 16 -1.55 4.35 18.13
C ALA A 16 -2.03 5.74 17.71
N GLY A 17 -1.33 6.37 16.74
CA GLY A 17 -1.71 7.67 16.19
C GLY A 17 -3.07 7.61 15.46
N MET A 18 -3.26 6.64 14.57
CA MET A 18 -4.55 6.44 13.87
C MET A 18 -5.69 6.18 14.86
N ARG A 19 -5.45 5.35 15.89
CA ARG A 19 -6.46 5.08 16.92
C ARG A 19 -6.84 6.36 17.68
N MET A 20 -5.87 7.19 18.05
CA MET A 20 -6.12 8.47 18.73
C MET A 20 -6.99 9.40 17.87
N ILE A 21 -6.67 9.52 16.57
CA ILE A 21 -7.43 10.34 15.63
C ILE A 21 -8.87 9.83 15.50
N LEU A 22 -9.05 8.53 15.28
CA LEU A 22 -10.37 7.92 15.07
C LEU A 22 -11.23 7.94 16.34
N SER A 23 -10.63 7.69 17.53
CA SER A 23 -11.34 7.68 18.81
C SER A 23 -11.80 9.07 19.26
N GLY A 24 -11.30 10.15 18.65
CA GLY A 24 -11.79 11.51 18.86
C GLY A 24 -13.17 11.76 18.22
N GLU A 25 -13.64 10.86 17.36
CA GLU A 25 -14.86 11.04 16.58
C GLU A 25 -16.02 10.17 17.15
N THR A 26 -17.18 10.77 17.32
CA THR A 26 -18.35 10.09 17.91
C THR A 26 -19.05 9.14 16.93
N ASP A 27 -18.79 9.29 15.64
CA ASP A 27 -19.38 8.50 14.55
C ASP A 27 -18.46 7.36 14.04
N ILE A 28 -17.27 7.18 14.67
CA ILE A 28 -16.29 6.16 14.27
C ILE A 28 -15.93 5.29 15.47
N GLU A 29 -15.87 3.97 15.26
CA GLU A 29 -15.47 2.97 16.26
C GLU A 29 -14.32 2.11 15.69
N VAL A 30 -13.19 2.04 16.39
CA VAL A 30 -12.12 1.09 16.08
C VAL A 30 -12.47 -0.26 16.66
N VAL A 31 -12.86 -1.21 15.82
CA VAL A 31 -13.31 -2.54 16.23
C VAL A 31 -12.19 -3.56 16.36
N GLY A 32 -10.98 -3.22 15.93
CA GLY A 32 -9.81 -4.07 16.07
C GLY A 32 -8.61 -3.56 15.27
N GLU A 33 -7.48 -4.21 15.52
CA GLU A 33 -6.22 -3.92 14.84
C GLU A 33 -5.36 -5.18 14.71
N ALA A 34 -4.41 -5.16 13.77
CA ALA A 34 -3.42 -6.19 13.57
C ALA A 34 -2.10 -5.60 13.08
N GLU A 35 -1.00 -6.30 13.32
CA GLU A 35 0.36 -5.91 12.90
C GLU A 35 0.84 -6.63 11.64
N SER A 36 0.05 -7.57 11.10
CA SER A 36 0.37 -8.32 9.89
C SER A 36 -0.88 -8.71 9.12
N GLY A 37 -0.71 -8.99 7.82
CA GLY A 37 -1.82 -9.44 6.98
C GLY A 37 -2.40 -10.79 7.42
N GLU A 38 -1.55 -11.71 7.87
CA GLU A 38 -1.96 -13.03 8.38
C GLU A 38 -2.87 -12.92 9.59
N ALA A 39 -2.53 -12.04 10.54
CA ALA A 39 -3.35 -11.80 11.73
C ALA A 39 -4.64 -11.02 11.38
N ALA A 40 -4.56 -10.10 10.42
CA ALA A 40 -5.69 -9.25 10.04
C ALA A 40 -6.82 -10.01 9.35
N LEU A 41 -6.51 -10.86 8.36
CA LEU A 41 -7.51 -11.50 7.51
C LEU A 41 -8.58 -12.30 8.24
N PRO A 42 -8.26 -13.17 9.24
CA PRO A 42 -9.28 -13.89 10.01
C PRO A 42 -10.12 -12.94 10.87
N LEU A 43 -9.51 -11.90 11.45
CA LEU A 43 -10.20 -10.92 12.27
C LEU A 43 -11.17 -10.05 11.45
N ILE A 44 -10.75 -9.54 10.29
CA ILE A 44 -11.60 -8.79 9.38
C ILE A 44 -12.83 -9.62 8.96
N ARG A 45 -12.62 -10.90 8.65
CA ARG A 45 -13.70 -11.82 8.29
C ARG A 45 -14.69 -12.02 9.43
N LYS A 46 -14.19 -12.13 10.65
CA LYS A 46 -15.01 -12.32 11.88
C LYS A 46 -15.74 -11.04 12.27
N LEU A 47 -15.05 -9.91 12.30
CA LEU A 47 -15.57 -8.65 12.82
C LEU A 47 -16.44 -7.89 11.80
N ARG A 48 -16.25 -8.15 10.49
CA ARG A 48 -17.00 -7.47 9.42
C ARG A 48 -17.02 -5.95 9.60
N PRO A 49 -15.86 -5.27 9.62
CA PRO A 49 -15.83 -3.81 9.68
C PRO A 49 -16.40 -3.18 8.40
N ASP A 50 -16.81 -1.92 8.48
CA ASP A 50 -17.23 -1.16 7.29
C ASP A 50 -16.02 -0.76 6.45
N VAL A 51 -14.93 -0.37 7.14
CA VAL A 51 -13.70 0.13 6.53
C VAL A 51 -12.49 -0.56 7.16
N VAL A 52 -11.53 -0.96 6.33
CA VAL A 52 -10.19 -1.39 6.75
C VAL A 52 -9.19 -0.34 6.34
N LEU A 53 -8.44 0.22 7.29
CA LEU A 53 -7.22 1.00 7.03
C LEU A 53 -6.06 0.01 6.95
N CYS A 54 -5.38 -0.05 5.82
CA CYS A 54 -4.35 -1.06 5.57
C CYS A 54 -3.05 -0.40 5.11
N ASP A 55 -1.97 -0.64 5.87
CA ASP A 55 -0.64 -0.30 5.35
C ASP A 55 -0.30 -1.17 4.14
N LEU A 56 0.44 -0.59 3.23
CA LEU A 56 0.97 -1.28 2.05
C LEU A 56 2.09 -2.26 2.43
N HIS A 57 3.01 -1.83 3.29
CA HIS A 57 4.23 -2.56 3.63
C HIS A 57 4.06 -3.38 4.89
N LEU A 58 3.32 -4.48 4.79
CA LEU A 58 3.16 -5.43 5.88
C LEU A 58 4.16 -6.59 5.77
N PRO A 59 4.65 -7.14 6.89
CA PRO A 59 5.43 -8.37 6.88
C PRO A 59 4.56 -9.53 6.39
N GLY A 60 5.17 -10.48 5.65
CA GLY A 60 4.48 -11.67 5.15
C GLY A 60 3.47 -11.37 4.04
N VAL A 61 2.18 -11.39 4.35
CA VAL A 61 1.10 -11.03 3.42
C VAL A 61 1.04 -9.51 3.26
N SER A 62 1.37 -9.01 2.07
CA SER A 62 1.42 -7.58 1.77
C SER A 62 0.05 -6.90 1.86
N GLY A 63 0.06 -5.57 2.09
CA GLY A 63 -1.19 -4.79 2.13
C GLY A 63 -2.00 -4.84 0.84
N LEU A 64 -1.34 -5.02 -0.31
CA LEU A 64 -2.02 -5.24 -1.58
C LEU A 64 -2.76 -6.60 -1.58
N GLU A 65 -2.09 -7.67 -1.13
CA GLU A 65 -2.73 -8.98 -1.04
C GLU A 65 -3.86 -9.01 -0.01
N VAL A 66 -3.70 -8.30 1.12
CA VAL A 66 -4.80 -8.07 2.09
C VAL A 66 -5.97 -7.39 1.40
N THR A 67 -5.70 -6.30 0.64
CA THR A 67 -6.71 -5.56 -0.11
C THR A 67 -7.48 -6.46 -1.06
N GLU A 68 -6.78 -7.22 -1.91
CA GLU A 68 -7.40 -8.14 -2.85
C GLU A 68 -8.29 -9.19 -2.18
N ARG A 69 -7.79 -9.80 -1.08
CA ARG A 69 -8.53 -10.84 -0.35
C ARG A 69 -9.77 -10.29 0.34
N VAL A 70 -9.67 -9.10 0.96
CA VAL A 70 -10.78 -8.43 1.65
C VAL A 70 -11.86 -8.01 0.65
N VAL A 71 -11.47 -7.40 -0.46
CA VAL A 71 -12.38 -6.93 -1.52
C VAL A 71 -13.06 -8.11 -2.21
N ARG A 72 -12.30 -9.15 -2.61
CA ARG A 72 -12.85 -10.37 -3.23
C ARG A 72 -13.85 -11.07 -2.31
N GLY A 73 -13.55 -11.11 -1.02
CA GLY A 73 -14.44 -11.70 0.00
C GLY A 73 -15.63 -10.81 0.36
N LYS A 74 -15.71 -9.58 -0.14
CA LYS A 74 -16.73 -8.56 0.21
C LYS A 74 -16.86 -8.40 1.73
N HIS A 75 -15.71 -8.42 2.43
CA HIS A 75 -15.70 -8.36 3.88
C HIS A 75 -15.75 -6.94 4.43
N ALA A 76 -15.14 -5.99 3.71
CA ALA A 76 -15.06 -4.58 4.04
C ALA A 76 -14.65 -3.77 2.80
N ARG A 77 -14.71 -2.44 2.88
CA ARG A 77 -14.01 -1.53 1.97
C ARG A 77 -12.61 -1.24 2.50
N VAL A 78 -11.63 -1.11 1.61
CA VAL A 78 -10.24 -0.91 2.02
C VAL A 78 -9.77 0.48 1.63
N ILE A 79 -9.19 1.20 2.59
CA ILE A 79 -8.39 2.41 2.38
C ILE A 79 -6.95 2.02 2.63
N VAL A 80 -6.09 2.23 1.63
CA VAL A 80 -4.65 2.05 1.80
C VAL A 80 -4.06 3.30 2.41
N VAL A 81 -3.24 3.12 3.45
CA VAL A 81 -2.52 4.20 4.14
C VAL A 81 -1.03 3.96 3.95
N SER A 82 -0.34 4.78 3.16
CA SER A 82 1.04 4.52 2.77
C SER A 82 1.89 5.80 2.73
N VAL A 83 3.19 5.65 2.86
CA VAL A 83 4.16 6.73 2.60
C VAL A 83 4.43 6.92 1.11
N LEU A 84 4.08 5.94 0.27
CA LEU A 84 4.27 5.99 -1.18
C LEU A 84 3.07 6.67 -1.83
N GLU A 85 3.25 7.91 -2.25
CA GLU A 85 2.22 8.68 -2.96
C GLU A 85 2.47 8.77 -4.45
N ASP A 86 3.63 8.29 -4.90
CA ASP A 86 4.11 8.34 -6.27
C ASP A 86 4.27 6.94 -6.89
N GLY A 87 4.40 6.92 -8.22
CA GLY A 87 4.67 5.73 -8.99
C GLY A 87 3.42 4.87 -9.29
N PRO A 88 3.61 3.62 -9.75
CA PRO A 88 2.53 2.75 -10.22
C PRO A 88 1.71 2.12 -9.09
N MET A 89 2.15 2.21 -7.83
CA MET A 89 1.51 1.52 -6.71
C MET A 89 0.08 2.01 -6.43
N PRO A 90 -0.21 3.33 -6.38
CA PRO A 90 -1.58 3.80 -6.20
C PRO A 90 -2.54 3.26 -7.25
N ARG A 91 -2.12 3.22 -8.53
CA ARG A 91 -2.92 2.66 -9.62
C ARG A 91 -3.21 1.17 -9.40
N LYS A 92 -2.20 0.36 -9.11
CA LYS A 92 -2.37 -1.08 -8.84
C LYS A 92 -3.31 -1.36 -7.67
N LEU A 93 -3.24 -0.56 -6.62
CA LEU A 93 -4.13 -0.71 -5.47
C LEU A 93 -5.59 -0.39 -5.81
N ILE A 94 -5.83 0.63 -6.62
CA ILE A 94 -7.17 0.96 -7.11
C ILE A 94 -7.70 -0.14 -8.05
N GLU A 95 -6.86 -0.70 -8.91
CA GLU A 95 -7.19 -1.84 -9.78
C GLU A 95 -7.47 -3.11 -8.97
N ALA A 96 -6.76 -3.32 -7.85
CA ALA A 96 -7.03 -4.39 -6.89
C ALA A 96 -8.35 -4.21 -6.11
N GLY A 97 -9.02 -3.06 -6.28
CA GLY A 97 -10.32 -2.76 -5.69
C GLY A 97 -10.27 -1.93 -4.41
N ALA A 98 -9.13 -1.33 -4.07
CA ALA A 98 -9.07 -0.36 -2.97
C ALA A 98 -10.12 0.74 -3.19
N SER A 99 -10.85 1.08 -2.15
CA SER A 99 -11.87 2.12 -2.16
C SER A 99 -11.30 3.50 -1.83
N GLY A 100 -10.10 3.55 -1.25
CA GLY A 100 -9.42 4.79 -0.94
C GLY A 100 -7.90 4.63 -0.84
N TYR A 101 -7.21 5.76 -0.96
CA TYR A 101 -5.77 5.89 -0.79
C TYR A 101 -5.45 7.20 -0.08
N VAL A 102 -4.69 7.12 1.03
CA VAL A 102 -4.31 8.25 1.88
C VAL A 102 -2.82 8.14 2.21
N GLY A 103 -2.11 9.27 2.19
CA GLY A 103 -0.71 9.34 2.62
C GLY A 103 -0.56 9.27 4.14
N LYS A 104 0.47 8.57 4.64
CA LYS A 104 0.80 8.55 6.09
C LYS A 104 1.27 9.91 6.62
N GLY A 105 1.70 10.82 5.74
CA GLY A 105 2.08 12.20 6.07
C GLY A 105 0.93 13.21 5.97
N GLY A 106 -0.27 12.77 5.58
CA GLY A 106 -1.44 13.62 5.40
C GLY A 106 -2.03 14.15 6.71
N ASP A 107 -2.94 15.13 6.56
CA ASP A 107 -3.68 15.68 7.70
C ASP A 107 -4.66 14.65 8.27
N SER A 108 -4.85 14.66 9.59
CA SER A 108 -5.84 13.83 10.29
C SER A 108 -7.26 14.02 9.75
N THR A 109 -7.60 15.24 9.33
CA THR A 109 -8.90 15.56 8.70
C THR A 109 -9.11 14.84 7.38
N GLU A 110 -8.04 14.60 6.63
CA GLU A 110 -8.08 13.83 5.39
C GLU A 110 -8.39 12.35 5.64
N LEU A 111 -7.75 11.75 6.64
CA LEU A 111 -8.04 10.38 7.04
C LEU A 111 -9.50 10.19 7.48
N LEU A 112 -10.01 11.10 8.31
CA LEU A 112 -11.40 11.07 8.79
C LEU A 112 -12.40 11.22 7.63
N ARG A 113 -12.12 12.14 6.70
CA ARG A 113 -12.93 12.32 5.50
C ARG A 113 -12.93 11.08 4.62
N ALA A 114 -11.75 10.46 4.40
CA ALA A 114 -11.62 9.24 3.63
C ALA A 114 -12.46 8.10 4.24
N VAL A 115 -12.38 7.90 5.57
CA VAL A 115 -13.17 6.89 6.28
C VAL A 115 -14.67 7.11 6.07
N ARG A 116 -15.15 8.34 6.24
CA ARG A 116 -16.58 8.68 6.08
C ARG A 116 -17.07 8.50 4.65
N ASP A 117 -16.30 8.95 3.66
CA ASP A 117 -16.68 8.83 2.25
C ASP A 117 -16.67 7.37 1.79
N VAL A 118 -15.65 6.61 2.17
CA VAL A 118 -15.54 5.18 1.83
C VAL A 118 -16.65 4.37 2.52
N ALA A 119 -16.98 4.65 3.78
CA ALA A 119 -18.08 4.00 4.47
C ALA A 119 -19.43 4.20 3.76
N ARG A 120 -19.62 5.36 3.10
CA ARG A 120 -20.80 5.67 2.29
C ARG A 120 -20.75 5.06 0.87
N GLY A 121 -19.72 4.30 0.53
CA GLY A 121 -19.56 3.67 -0.78
C GLY A 121 -18.93 4.56 -1.84
N LYS A 122 -18.42 5.74 -1.49
CA LYS A 122 -17.66 6.60 -2.40
C LYS A 122 -16.21 6.12 -2.48
N ARG A 123 -15.52 6.48 -3.55
CA ARG A 123 -14.06 6.36 -3.63
C ARG A 123 -13.41 7.61 -3.08
N TYR A 124 -12.26 7.43 -2.42
CA TYR A 124 -11.47 8.54 -1.90
C TYR A 124 -10.01 8.43 -2.35
N LEU A 125 -9.52 9.47 -2.98
CA LEU A 125 -8.10 9.62 -3.32
C LEU A 125 -7.65 10.99 -2.82
N ALA A 126 -6.54 11.03 -2.09
CA ALA A 126 -5.90 12.29 -1.75
C ALA A 126 -5.64 13.13 -3.03
N ALA A 127 -5.84 14.44 -2.94
CA ALA A 127 -5.84 15.31 -4.13
C ALA A 127 -4.56 15.18 -4.97
N GLY A 128 -3.38 15.09 -4.32
CA GLY A 128 -2.10 14.91 -4.99
C GLY A 128 -2.03 13.59 -5.77
N ILE A 129 -2.54 12.51 -5.19
CA ILE A 129 -2.56 11.17 -5.81
C ILE A 129 -3.54 11.15 -6.99
N ALA A 130 -4.72 11.74 -6.82
CA ALA A 130 -5.71 11.84 -7.90
C ALA A 130 -5.18 12.63 -9.11
N GLN A 131 -4.49 13.74 -8.87
CA GLN A 131 -3.85 14.54 -9.92
C GLN A 131 -2.77 13.74 -10.66
N LYS A 132 -1.89 13.04 -9.94
CA LYS A 132 -0.81 12.22 -10.53
C LYS A 132 -1.38 11.07 -11.37
N LEU A 133 -2.41 10.39 -10.88
CA LEU A 133 -3.10 9.33 -11.64
C LEU A 133 -3.78 9.86 -12.90
N ALA A 134 -4.38 11.06 -12.85
CA ALA A 134 -4.99 11.69 -14.01
C ALA A 134 -3.94 12.05 -15.07
N LEU A 135 -2.82 12.64 -14.66
CA LEU A 135 -1.72 13.02 -15.57
C LEU A 135 -1.07 11.78 -16.21
N SER A 136 -0.77 10.73 -15.43
CA SER A 136 -0.20 9.50 -15.98
C SER A 136 -1.13 8.79 -16.96
N GLY A 137 -2.44 8.94 -16.80
CA GLY A 137 -3.45 8.43 -17.75
C GLY A 137 -3.50 9.20 -19.07
N LEU A 138 -3.14 10.48 -19.09
CA LEU A 138 -3.13 11.33 -20.28
C LEU A 138 -1.87 11.13 -21.15
N ASP A 139 -0.74 10.87 -20.51
CA ASP A 139 0.55 10.74 -21.21
C ASP A 139 0.71 9.41 -21.98
N GLY A 140 -0.23 8.47 -21.83
CA GLY A 140 -0.20 7.17 -22.51
C GLY A 140 1.06 6.33 -22.22
N SER A 141 1.97 6.84 -21.37
CA SER A 141 3.20 6.16 -21.01
C SER A 141 2.90 5.07 -19.99
N GLN A 142 2.73 3.85 -20.48
CA GLN A 142 2.75 2.68 -19.61
C GLN A 142 4.13 2.61 -18.96
N SER A 143 4.18 2.67 -17.65
CA SER A 143 5.41 2.41 -16.92
C SER A 143 5.78 0.94 -17.08
N PRO A 144 7.04 0.59 -17.41
CA PRO A 144 7.46 -0.81 -17.42
C PRO A 144 7.21 -1.50 -16.06
N PHE A 145 7.12 -0.74 -14.98
CA PHE A 145 6.72 -1.25 -13.66
C PHE A 145 5.26 -1.69 -13.58
N ASP A 146 4.40 -1.31 -14.54
CA ASP A 146 3.02 -1.78 -14.61
C ASP A 146 2.91 -3.28 -14.91
N GLU A 147 3.93 -3.87 -15.56
CA GLU A 147 3.99 -5.31 -15.83
C GLU A 147 4.42 -6.15 -14.63
N LEU A 148 4.95 -5.51 -13.59
CA LEU A 148 5.38 -6.22 -12.38
C LEU A 148 4.17 -6.68 -11.57
N SER A 149 4.24 -7.91 -11.05
CA SER A 149 3.30 -8.32 -10.02
C SER A 149 3.48 -7.44 -8.76
N PRO A 150 2.46 -7.38 -7.90
CA PRO A 150 2.53 -6.62 -6.65
C PRO A 150 3.80 -6.89 -5.84
N ARG A 151 4.16 -8.16 -5.72
CA ARG A 151 5.34 -8.59 -4.94
C ARG A 151 6.66 -8.25 -5.63
N GLU A 152 6.70 -8.32 -6.95
CA GLU A 152 7.87 -7.89 -7.72
C GLU A 152 8.08 -6.38 -7.61
N LEU A 153 7.00 -5.60 -7.66
CA LEU A 153 7.06 -4.14 -7.50
C LEU A 153 7.51 -3.75 -6.08
N GLU A 154 6.98 -4.41 -5.05
CA GLU A 154 7.38 -4.19 -3.66
C GLU A 154 8.88 -4.46 -3.45
N ILE A 155 9.37 -5.58 -3.99
CA ILE A 155 10.80 -5.93 -3.94
C ILE A 155 11.63 -4.93 -4.76
N ALA A 156 11.16 -4.50 -5.94
CA ALA A 156 11.83 -3.48 -6.73
C ALA A 156 12.01 -2.18 -5.94
N MET A 157 10.96 -1.70 -5.26
CA MET A 157 11.02 -0.50 -4.42
C MET A 157 12.03 -0.61 -3.27
N LEU A 158 12.09 -1.77 -2.61
CA LEU A 158 13.07 -1.99 -1.53
C LEU A 158 14.51 -2.11 -2.05
N LEU A 159 14.71 -2.71 -3.23
CA LEU A 159 16.03 -2.75 -3.88
C LEU A 159 16.51 -1.35 -4.28
N VAL A 160 15.60 -0.52 -4.78
CA VAL A 160 15.86 0.88 -5.15
C VAL A 160 16.24 1.72 -3.92
N GLN A 161 15.66 1.44 -2.75
CA GLN A 161 16.03 2.03 -1.47
C GLN A 161 17.40 1.53 -0.93
N GLY A 162 18.09 0.66 -1.69
CA GLY A 162 19.41 0.15 -1.31
C GLY A 162 19.40 -1.01 -0.31
N LEU A 163 18.22 -1.59 0.01
CA LEU A 163 18.17 -2.73 0.92
C LEU A 163 18.82 -3.97 0.29
N ARG A 164 19.58 -4.72 1.10
CA ARG A 164 20.15 -6.02 0.71
C ARG A 164 19.05 -7.08 0.69
N GLN A 165 19.25 -8.13 -0.11
CA GLN A 165 18.30 -9.24 -0.23
C GLN A 165 17.91 -9.89 1.12
N GLU A 166 18.86 -9.99 2.04
CA GLU A 166 18.63 -10.55 3.38
C GLU A 166 17.72 -9.65 4.22
N ASP A 167 17.88 -8.32 4.09
CA ASP A 167 17.06 -7.34 4.80
C ASP A 167 15.63 -7.31 4.22
N ILE A 168 15.52 -7.38 2.90
CA ILE A 168 14.24 -7.54 2.19
C ILE A 168 13.54 -8.83 2.62
N ALA A 169 14.29 -9.95 2.68
CA ALA A 169 13.75 -11.23 3.11
C ALA A 169 13.20 -11.17 4.54
N ARG A 170 13.93 -10.54 5.47
CA ARG A 170 13.46 -10.31 6.84
C ARG A 170 12.24 -9.42 6.88
N LYS A 171 12.29 -8.26 6.18
CA LYS A 171 11.20 -7.28 6.16
C LYS A 171 9.90 -7.87 5.61
N LEU A 172 10.00 -8.70 4.58
CA LEU A 172 8.84 -9.29 3.90
C LEU A 172 8.46 -10.67 4.43
N SER A 173 9.14 -11.19 5.46
CA SER A 173 8.98 -12.55 6.02
C SER A 173 9.09 -13.63 4.93
N LEU A 174 10.07 -13.47 4.04
CA LEU A 174 10.39 -14.40 2.95
C LEU A 174 11.74 -15.07 3.17
N SER A 175 12.02 -16.16 2.43
CA SER A 175 13.38 -16.65 2.33
C SER A 175 14.21 -15.79 1.37
N PRO A 176 15.55 -15.65 1.57
CA PRO A 176 16.41 -14.96 0.60
C PRO A 176 16.32 -15.57 -0.80
N LYS A 177 16.10 -16.89 -0.90
CA LYS A 177 15.88 -17.59 -2.17
C LYS A 177 14.61 -17.12 -2.87
N THR A 178 13.53 -16.88 -2.12
CA THR A 178 12.26 -16.37 -2.65
C THR A 178 12.43 -14.94 -3.16
N VAL A 179 13.12 -14.08 -2.40
CA VAL A 179 13.45 -12.70 -2.84
C VAL A 179 14.27 -12.72 -4.12
N ASN A 180 15.29 -13.60 -4.20
CA ASN A 180 16.10 -13.75 -5.42
C ASN A 180 15.26 -14.19 -6.63
N THR A 181 14.30 -15.09 -6.43
CA THR A 181 13.40 -15.53 -7.50
C THR A 181 12.55 -14.37 -8.03
N HIS A 182 11.98 -13.56 -7.14
CA HIS A 182 11.22 -12.37 -7.55
C HIS A 182 12.12 -11.33 -8.22
N LYS A 183 13.34 -11.11 -7.69
CA LYS A 183 14.34 -10.22 -8.29
C LYS A 183 14.68 -10.65 -9.72
N SER A 184 14.95 -11.92 -9.96
CA SER A 184 15.25 -12.42 -11.31
C SER A 184 14.08 -12.23 -12.27
N ARG A 185 12.85 -12.44 -11.81
CA ARG A 185 11.63 -12.23 -12.62
C ARG A 185 11.40 -10.76 -12.95
N LEU A 186 11.52 -9.86 -11.96
CA LEU A 186 11.34 -8.44 -12.19
C LEU A 186 12.43 -7.90 -13.13
N PHE A 187 13.68 -8.36 -13.02
CA PHE A 187 14.76 -7.97 -13.91
C PHE A 187 14.50 -8.40 -15.35
N ALA A 188 14.02 -9.63 -15.52
CA ALA A 188 13.65 -10.14 -16.85
C ALA A 188 12.48 -9.33 -17.46
N LYS A 189 11.46 -8.97 -16.68
CA LYS A 189 10.33 -8.16 -17.14
C LYS A 189 10.73 -6.73 -17.51
N LEU A 190 11.62 -6.13 -16.71
CA LEU A 190 12.10 -4.77 -16.95
C LEU A 190 13.23 -4.69 -18.00
N GLY A 191 13.76 -5.83 -18.46
CA GLY A 191 14.88 -5.88 -19.40
C GLY A 191 16.18 -5.30 -18.84
N ILE A 192 16.42 -5.48 -17.53
CA ILE A 192 17.61 -4.95 -16.83
C ILE A 192 18.44 -6.07 -16.22
N GLU A 193 19.74 -5.81 -15.97
CA GLU A 193 20.68 -6.81 -15.49
C GLU A 193 21.13 -6.58 -14.04
N ASP A 194 21.05 -5.33 -13.54
CA ASP A 194 21.56 -4.97 -12.23
C ASP A 194 20.70 -3.94 -11.48
N ASN A 195 21.06 -3.72 -10.21
CA ASN A 195 20.36 -2.76 -9.35
C ASN A 195 20.58 -1.30 -9.78
N ILE A 196 21.67 -0.98 -10.48
CA ILE A 196 21.96 0.37 -10.95
C ILE A 196 21.00 0.72 -12.09
N ALA A 197 20.81 -0.23 -13.02
CA ALA A 197 19.83 -0.10 -14.09
C ALA A 197 18.41 0.03 -13.53
N LEU A 198 18.08 -0.73 -12.48
CA LEU A 198 16.81 -0.62 -11.76
C LEU A 198 16.62 0.78 -11.16
N ALA A 199 17.63 1.32 -10.47
CA ALA A 199 17.56 2.65 -9.88
C ALA A 199 17.41 3.75 -10.92
N ARG A 200 18.12 3.66 -12.06
CA ARG A 200 17.97 4.60 -13.19
C ARG A 200 16.56 4.57 -13.75
N LEU A 201 16.05 3.37 -14.01
CA LEU A 201 14.70 3.19 -14.53
C LEU A 201 13.65 3.72 -13.54
N ALA A 202 13.80 3.43 -12.25
CA ALA A 202 12.94 3.93 -11.20
C ALA A 202 12.94 5.46 -11.11
N SER A 203 14.11 6.10 -11.22
CA SER A 203 14.24 7.58 -11.28
C SER A 203 13.54 8.16 -12.50
N GLN A 204 13.70 7.53 -13.66
CA GLN A 204 13.07 7.98 -14.93
C GLN A 204 11.53 7.99 -14.86
N TYR A 205 10.96 7.04 -14.11
CA TYR A 205 9.50 6.90 -13.94
C TYR A 205 8.98 7.46 -12.60
N GLY A 206 9.78 8.29 -11.91
CA GLY A 206 9.36 8.99 -10.70
C GLY A 206 9.12 8.08 -9.48
N LEU A 207 9.72 6.88 -9.46
CA LEU A 207 9.65 5.92 -8.36
C LEU A 207 10.72 6.18 -7.29
N LEU A 208 11.66 7.05 -7.55
CA LEU A 208 12.69 7.52 -6.64
C LEU A 208 12.56 9.01 -6.45
N ASP A 209 12.57 9.45 -5.20
CA ASP A 209 12.89 10.83 -4.90
C ASP A 209 14.39 11.04 -5.22
N PRO A 210 14.73 11.94 -6.17
CA PRO A 210 16.12 12.22 -6.52
C PRO A 210 16.97 12.66 -5.31
N ALA A 211 16.36 13.15 -4.23
CA ALA A 211 17.03 13.55 -2.99
C ALA A 211 17.48 12.35 -2.13
N LEU A 212 17.05 11.12 -2.42
CA LEU A 212 17.41 9.90 -1.68
C LEU A 212 18.51 9.08 -2.36
N VAL A 213 19.04 9.54 -3.50
CA VAL A 213 20.15 8.90 -4.21
C VAL A 213 21.43 9.67 -3.92
N LEU A 214 21.98 9.48 -2.72
CA LEU A 214 23.36 9.85 -2.35
C LEU A 214 24.08 8.61 -1.84
#